data_be4ed4960076f6afe1825504ca5047f9
#
_entry.id   be4ed4960076f6afe1825504ca5047f9
#
_cell.length_a   1.000
_cell.length_b   1.000
_cell.length_c   1.000
_cell.angle_alpha   90.00
_cell.angle_beta   90.00
_cell.angle_gamma   90.00
#
_symmetry.space_group_name_H-M   'P 1'
#
loop_
_entity.id
_entity.type
_entity.pdbx_description
1 polymer ?
#
loop_
_entity_poly.entity_id
_entity_poly.type
_entity_poly.pdbx_seq_one_letter_code
_entity_poly.pdbx_strand_id
1 'polypeptide(L)'
;IEVLKSIIAEVMVNEPAYALQYGPLEGDHLLRNLLATRYKAPGIDVTQDNIIITTASQQALDLISKMFINPGDYVVVGLPSYLGALQAFGSYGANMVGIPMDDEGEDPNILEETLKDLTAKGKKPKFIYLIPDFQNPAGITMTERRRKQILEIAHKYDVLILEDSPYRELRYEGETQRTLYELDGTGQVVILGTFSKIFCPGFRIGWVVGHPDILDKIVVGKQATDLCTPPFTQRIAARYMEKGYLDSKIADIIEMYSVKKTIMLESLEKY
;
A
#
# COMPACT_ATOMS: atom_id res chain seq x y z
N ILE A 1 -23.16 9.50 4.58
CA ILE A 1 -23.41 10.18 3.30
C ILE A 1 -23.60 11.68 3.51
N GLU A 2 -24.35 12.13 4.51
CA GLU A 2 -24.64 13.58 4.72
C GLU A 2 -23.36 14.41 4.95
N VAL A 3 -22.43 13.92 5.78
CA VAL A 3 -21.11 14.54 5.98
C VAL A 3 -20.37 14.72 4.64
N LEU A 4 -20.39 13.70 3.79
CA LEU A 4 -19.71 13.75 2.51
C LEU A 4 -20.35 14.78 1.56
N LYS A 5 -21.70 14.87 1.52
CA LYS A 5 -22.42 15.92 0.78
C LYS A 5 -22.00 17.31 1.23
N SER A 6 -21.92 17.54 2.55
CA SER A 6 -21.51 18.82 3.14
C SER A 6 -20.08 19.20 2.71
N ILE A 7 -19.14 18.24 2.75
CA ILE A 7 -17.75 18.48 2.35
C ILE A 7 -17.65 18.76 0.85
N ILE A 8 -18.40 18.02 0.01
CA ILE A 8 -18.43 18.26 -1.43
C ILE A 8 -18.94 19.69 -1.72
N ALA A 9 -20.04 20.10 -1.07
CA ALA A 9 -20.56 21.44 -1.22
C ALA A 9 -19.56 22.51 -0.76
N GLU A 10 -18.89 22.30 0.37
CA GLU A 10 -17.87 23.20 0.90
C GLU A 10 -16.70 23.37 -0.08
N VAL A 11 -16.18 22.27 -0.63
CA VAL A 11 -15.09 22.29 -1.63
C VAL A 11 -15.53 23.05 -2.89
N MET A 12 -16.75 22.83 -3.37
CA MET A 12 -17.27 23.48 -4.56
C MET A 12 -17.56 24.98 -4.35
N VAL A 13 -17.87 25.38 -3.13
CA VAL A 13 -18.10 26.82 -2.82
C VAL A 13 -16.78 27.54 -2.58
N ASN A 14 -15.85 26.94 -1.82
CA ASN A 14 -14.68 27.64 -1.33
C ASN A 14 -13.43 27.47 -2.21
N GLU A 15 -13.30 26.33 -2.91
CA GLU A 15 -12.09 25.94 -3.64
C GLU A 15 -12.35 25.42 -5.07
N PRO A 16 -13.38 25.95 -5.80
CA PRO A 16 -13.78 25.37 -7.09
C PRO A 16 -12.65 25.43 -8.14
N ALA A 17 -11.89 26.51 -8.15
CA ALA A 17 -10.79 26.70 -9.10
C ALA A 17 -9.68 25.67 -8.91
N TYR A 18 -9.39 25.30 -7.66
CA TYR A 18 -8.40 24.25 -7.36
C TYR A 18 -8.96 22.86 -7.69
N ALA A 19 -10.18 22.57 -7.24
CA ALA A 19 -10.77 21.25 -7.34
C ALA A 19 -11.03 20.79 -8.79
N LEU A 20 -11.29 21.76 -9.69
CA LEU A 20 -11.65 21.52 -11.09
C LEU A 20 -10.52 21.75 -12.09
N GLN A 21 -9.31 22.13 -11.62
CA GLN A 21 -8.12 22.32 -12.45
C GLN A 21 -7.21 21.09 -12.36
N TYR A 22 -6.19 21.01 -13.21
CA TYR A 22 -5.08 20.06 -13.06
C TYR A 22 -4.37 20.29 -11.73
N GLY A 23 -4.03 19.21 -11.03
CA GLY A 23 -3.27 19.24 -9.79
C GLY A 23 -1.79 18.97 -9.97
N PRO A 24 -1.01 19.05 -8.86
CA PRO A 24 0.38 18.60 -8.85
C PRO A 24 0.50 17.12 -9.22
N LEU A 25 1.59 16.74 -9.87
CA LEU A 25 1.89 15.36 -10.27
C LEU A 25 1.91 14.42 -9.05
N GLU A 26 2.52 14.87 -7.97
CA GLU A 26 2.67 14.12 -6.72
C GLU A 26 1.35 14.03 -5.93
N GLY A 27 0.40 14.91 -6.23
CA GLY A 27 -0.90 14.99 -5.58
C GLY A 27 -1.08 16.18 -4.65
N ASP A 28 -2.28 16.29 -4.09
CA ASP A 28 -2.72 17.39 -3.24
C ASP A 28 -1.84 17.56 -2.00
N HIS A 29 -1.29 18.76 -1.78
CA HIS A 29 -0.39 19.05 -0.66
C HIS A 29 -1.03 18.81 0.71
N LEU A 30 -2.32 19.19 0.89
CA LEU A 30 -3.01 18.98 2.16
C LEU A 30 -3.17 17.48 2.43
N LEU A 31 -3.58 16.72 1.42
CA LEU A 31 -3.74 15.27 1.54
C LEU A 31 -2.40 14.58 1.87
N ARG A 32 -1.33 14.93 1.15
CA ARG A 32 0.02 14.37 1.39
C ARG A 32 0.50 14.69 2.81
N ASN A 33 0.32 15.92 3.31
CA ASN A 33 0.67 16.30 4.68
C ASN A 33 -0.12 15.52 5.74
N LEU A 34 -1.42 15.34 5.53
CA LEU A 34 -2.27 14.57 6.45
C LEU A 34 -1.87 13.09 6.46
N LEU A 35 -1.58 12.51 5.29
CA LEU A 35 -1.06 11.15 5.20
C LEU A 35 0.31 11.02 5.86
N ALA A 36 1.24 11.98 5.64
CA ALA A 36 2.53 11.98 6.29
C ALA A 36 2.40 11.92 7.82
N THR A 37 1.44 12.65 8.38
CA THR A 37 1.15 12.62 9.82
C THR A 37 0.70 11.23 10.30
N ARG A 38 -0.03 10.47 9.49
CA ARG A 38 -0.45 9.08 9.82
C ARG A 38 0.69 8.08 9.82
N TYR A 39 1.75 8.34 9.04
CA TYR A 39 2.94 7.48 8.96
C TYR A 39 4.05 7.86 9.94
N LYS A 40 3.87 8.94 10.72
CA LYS A 40 4.86 9.32 11.75
C LYS A 40 4.88 8.29 12.87
N ALA A 41 6.07 7.76 13.13
CA ALA A 41 6.34 6.87 14.26
C ALA A 41 7.69 7.25 14.90
N PRO A 42 7.98 6.81 16.13
CA PRO A 42 9.28 7.08 16.76
C PRO A 42 10.44 6.62 15.86
N GLY A 43 11.31 7.57 15.49
CA GLY A 43 12.47 7.31 14.61
C GLY A 43 12.18 7.37 13.11
N ILE A 44 10.94 7.68 12.70
CA ILE A 44 10.56 7.79 11.29
C ILE A 44 10.06 9.20 11.01
N ASP A 45 10.77 9.91 10.15
CA ASP A 45 10.40 11.26 9.72
C ASP A 45 9.84 11.21 8.29
N VAL A 46 8.53 10.96 8.19
CA VAL A 46 7.80 11.02 6.92
C VAL A 46 7.28 12.43 6.73
N THR A 47 7.62 13.02 5.59
CA THR A 47 7.09 14.30 5.13
C THR A 47 6.21 14.11 3.90
N GLN A 48 5.56 15.16 3.43
CA GLN A 48 4.83 15.10 2.17
C GLN A 48 5.69 14.66 0.98
N ASP A 49 7.00 14.93 1.01
CA ASP A 49 7.92 14.62 -0.09
C ASP A 49 8.26 13.12 -0.17
N ASN A 50 7.86 12.36 0.86
CA ASN A 50 7.91 10.91 0.87
C ASN A 50 6.60 10.26 0.36
N ILE A 51 5.64 11.05 -0.17
CA ILE A 51 4.31 10.54 -0.54
C ILE A 51 3.90 11.01 -1.92
N ILE A 52 3.42 10.06 -2.75
CA ILE A 52 2.78 10.33 -4.04
C ILE A 52 1.36 9.79 -4.00
N ILE A 53 0.39 10.60 -4.42
CA ILE A 53 -1.00 10.17 -4.58
C ILE A 53 -1.16 9.49 -5.94
N THR A 54 -1.84 8.35 -5.93
CA THR A 54 -2.13 7.55 -7.12
C THR A 54 -3.63 7.31 -7.30
N THR A 55 -4.02 6.91 -8.48
CA THR A 55 -5.41 6.52 -8.78
C THR A 55 -5.65 5.10 -8.26
N ALA A 56 -5.82 4.98 -6.95
CA ALA A 56 -5.81 3.78 -6.12
C ALA A 56 -4.45 3.05 -6.12
N SER A 57 -4.28 2.07 -5.20
CA SER A 57 -3.07 1.24 -5.13
C SER A 57 -2.81 0.44 -6.40
N GLN A 58 -3.84 0.13 -7.19
CA GLN A 58 -3.67 -0.57 -8.47
C GLN A 58 -2.81 0.22 -9.47
N GLN A 59 -2.99 1.56 -9.54
CA GLN A 59 -2.10 2.40 -10.35
C GLN A 59 -0.68 2.41 -9.78
N ALA A 60 -0.52 2.40 -8.46
CA ALA A 60 0.81 2.31 -7.85
C ALA A 60 1.53 1.03 -8.26
N LEU A 61 0.84 -0.12 -8.24
CA LEU A 61 1.37 -1.40 -8.70
C LEU A 61 1.76 -1.35 -10.19
N ASP A 62 0.92 -0.76 -11.03
CA ASP A 62 1.19 -0.60 -12.47
C ASP A 62 2.41 0.31 -12.72
N LEU A 63 2.47 1.47 -12.06
CA LEU A 63 3.60 2.41 -12.19
C LEU A 63 4.92 1.81 -11.73
N ILE A 64 4.93 1.10 -10.59
CA ILE A 64 6.11 0.41 -10.10
C ILE A 64 6.54 -0.67 -11.10
N SER A 65 5.60 -1.45 -11.62
CA SER A 65 5.88 -2.43 -12.65
C SER A 65 6.51 -1.79 -13.88
N LYS A 66 5.90 -0.72 -14.39
CA LYS A 66 6.36 0.05 -15.56
C LYS A 66 7.78 0.61 -15.39
N MET A 67 8.12 1.07 -14.18
CA MET A 67 9.39 1.76 -13.93
C MET A 67 10.53 0.81 -13.55
N PHE A 68 10.23 -0.36 -13.00
CA PHE A 68 11.24 -1.25 -12.43
C PHE A 68 11.37 -2.60 -13.15
N ILE A 69 10.37 -3.04 -13.93
CA ILE A 69 10.36 -4.35 -14.60
C ILE A 69 10.67 -4.20 -16.08
N ASN A 70 11.65 -4.95 -16.57
CA ASN A 70 11.80 -5.26 -18.00
C ASN A 70 11.30 -6.69 -18.25
N PRO A 71 10.83 -7.02 -19.45
CA PRO A 71 10.44 -8.39 -19.79
C PRO A 71 11.54 -9.41 -19.45
N GLY A 72 11.17 -10.44 -18.68
CA GLY A 72 12.11 -11.47 -18.22
C GLY A 72 12.75 -11.20 -16.85
N ASP A 73 12.59 -10.01 -16.27
CA ASP A 73 13.02 -9.72 -14.90
C ASP A 73 12.25 -10.57 -13.88
N TYR A 74 12.84 -10.78 -12.72
CA TYR A 74 12.26 -11.55 -11.63
C TYR A 74 11.66 -10.65 -10.57
N VAL A 75 10.51 -11.05 -10.02
CA VAL A 75 9.90 -10.50 -8.80
C VAL A 75 9.54 -11.65 -7.86
N VAL A 76 9.72 -11.43 -6.57
CA VAL A 76 9.33 -12.39 -5.54
C VAL A 76 7.99 -11.96 -4.95
N VAL A 77 7.08 -12.91 -4.73
CA VAL A 77 5.72 -12.64 -4.20
C VAL A 77 5.36 -13.68 -3.15
N GLY A 78 4.49 -13.33 -2.21
CA GLY A 78 3.87 -14.32 -1.32
C GLY A 78 3.05 -15.34 -2.13
N LEU A 79 2.88 -16.56 -1.63
CA LEU A 79 2.09 -17.62 -2.27
C LEU A 79 1.09 -18.20 -1.25
N PRO A 80 -0.23 -18.00 -1.47
CA PRO A 80 -0.89 -17.26 -2.55
C PRO A 80 -0.69 -15.73 -2.45
N SER A 81 -1.09 -14.96 -3.49
CA SER A 81 -0.96 -13.52 -3.50
C SER A 81 -2.13 -12.80 -4.18
N TYR A 82 -2.18 -11.48 -4.08
CA TYR A 82 -3.23 -10.66 -4.66
C TYR A 82 -3.19 -10.68 -6.19
N LEU A 83 -4.27 -11.15 -6.80
CA LEU A 83 -4.36 -11.33 -8.25
C LEU A 83 -4.10 -10.03 -9.03
N GLY A 84 -4.57 -8.88 -8.53
CA GLY A 84 -4.35 -7.59 -9.20
C GLY A 84 -2.87 -7.17 -9.26
N ALA A 85 -2.05 -7.56 -8.26
CA ALA A 85 -0.61 -7.35 -8.28
C ALA A 85 0.06 -8.30 -9.29
N LEU A 86 -0.30 -9.58 -9.25
CA LEU A 86 0.24 -10.58 -10.18
C LEU A 86 -0.05 -10.21 -11.65
N GLN A 87 -1.26 -9.69 -11.92
CA GLN A 87 -1.63 -9.20 -13.25
C GLN A 87 -0.81 -7.97 -13.66
N ALA A 88 -0.61 -7.01 -12.74
CA ALA A 88 0.23 -5.85 -13.02
C ALA A 88 1.66 -6.27 -13.38
N PHE A 89 2.30 -7.10 -12.54
CA PHE A 89 3.67 -7.58 -12.79
C PHE A 89 3.77 -8.41 -14.08
N GLY A 90 2.81 -9.30 -14.31
CA GLY A 90 2.74 -10.13 -15.51
C GLY A 90 2.57 -9.33 -16.79
N SER A 91 1.84 -8.20 -16.76
CA SER A 91 1.64 -7.35 -17.96
C SER A 91 2.93 -6.68 -18.45
N TYR A 92 3.94 -6.56 -17.58
CA TYR A 92 5.28 -6.10 -17.94
C TYR A 92 6.29 -7.24 -18.16
N GLY A 93 5.81 -8.48 -18.20
CA GLY A 93 6.63 -9.65 -18.50
C GLY A 93 7.52 -10.15 -17.39
N ALA A 94 7.14 -9.89 -16.11
CA ALA A 94 7.87 -10.39 -14.95
C ALA A 94 7.77 -11.92 -14.84
N ASN A 95 8.87 -12.55 -14.43
CA ASN A 95 8.89 -13.93 -13.91
C ASN A 95 8.64 -13.87 -12.40
N MET A 96 7.49 -14.37 -11.96
CA MET A 96 7.10 -14.34 -10.55
C MET A 96 7.55 -15.63 -9.84
N VAL A 97 8.19 -15.47 -8.69
CA VAL A 97 8.60 -16.59 -7.82
C VAL A 97 7.84 -16.48 -6.50
N GLY A 98 7.02 -17.49 -6.20
CA GLY A 98 6.18 -17.52 -5.00
C GLY A 98 6.91 -18.08 -3.80
N ILE A 99 6.79 -17.41 -2.63
CA ILE A 99 7.26 -17.88 -1.32
C ILE A 99 6.07 -18.35 -0.52
N PRO A 100 6.03 -19.61 -0.07
CA PRO A 100 4.95 -20.12 0.77
C PRO A 100 4.91 -19.40 2.12
N MET A 101 3.72 -19.40 2.72
CA MET A 101 3.43 -18.80 4.02
C MET A 101 3.04 -19.86 5.03
N ASP A 102 3.42 -19.63 6.28
CA ASP A 102 2.85 -20.26 7.47
C ASP A 102 1.96 -19.26 8.25
N ASP A 103 1.57 -19.59 9.47
CA ASP A 103 0.71 -18.74 10.31
C ASP A 103 1.36 -17.41 10.72
N GLU A 104 2.66 -17.23 10.49
CA GLU A 104 3.40 -16.00 10.79
C GLU A 104 3.76 -15.17 9.54
N GLY A 105 3.42 -15.62 8.34
CA GLY A 105 3.71 -14.99 7.05
C GLY A 105 4.68 -15.81 6.19
N GLU A 106 5.29 -15.18 5.18
CA GLU A 106 6.21 -15.84 4.24
C GLU A 106 7.41 -16.49 4.96
N ASP A 107 7.80 -17.70 4.51
CA ASP A 107 8.91 -18.45 5.09
C ASP A 107 10.26 -17.77 4.76
N PRO A 108 11.01 -17.30 5.78
CA PRO A 108 12.26 -16.58 5.57
C PRO A 108 13.38 -17.48 5.03
N ASN A 109 13.37 -18.78 5.36
CA ASN A 109 14.40 -19.70 4.88
C ASN A 109 14.25 -19.93 3.37
N ILE A 110 12.99 -20.14 2.92
CA ILE A 110 12.69 -20.32 1.50
C ILE A 110 12.95 -19.00 0.75
N LEU A 111 12.62 -17.85 1.35
CA LEU A 111 12.95 -16.55 0.76
C LEU A 111 14.47 -16.40 0.57
N GLU A 112 15.26 -16.67 1.60
CA GLU A 112 16.71 -16.53 1.53
C GLU A 112 17.34 -17.47 0.49
N GLU A 113 16.91 -18.74 0.47
CA GLU A 113 17.36 -19.71 -0.52
C GLU A 113 17.01 -19.25 -1.94
N THR A 114 15.80 -18.75 -2.16
CA THR A 114 15.32 -18.21 -3.44
C THR A 114 16.17 -17.03 -3.90
N LEU A 115 16.42 -16.05 -3.04
CA LEU A 115 17.24 -14.89 -3.38
C LEU A 115 18.69 -15.26 -3.68
N LYS A 116 19.25 -16.21 -2.91
CA LYS A 116 20.59 -16.75 -3.12
C LYS A 116 20.69 -17.42 -4.50
N ASP A 117 19.75 -18.30 -4.84
CA ASP A 117 19.74 -19.03 -6.11
C ASP A 117 19.58 -18.08 -7.31
N LEU A 118 18.62 -17.14 -7.24
CA LEU A 118 18.40 -16.16 -8.30
C LEU A 118 19.62 -15.24 -8.49
N THR A 119 20.23 -14.78 -7.40
CA THR A 119 21.41 -13.92 -7.46
C THR A 119 22.60 -14.66 -8.05
N ALA A 120 22.84 -15.92 -7.66
CA ALA A 120 23.91 -16.76 -8.23
C ALA A 120 23.75 -16.99 -9.74
N LYS A 121 22.53 -16.98 -10.25
CA LYS A 121 22.21 -17.09 -11.68
C LYS A 121 22.23 -15.74 -12.43
N GLY A 122 22.60 -14.64 -11.77
CA GLY A 122 22.55 -13.28 -12.34
C GLY A 122 21.14 -12.75 -12.58
N LYS A 123 20.16 -13.30 -11.87
CA LYS A 123 18.72 -12.99 -11.99
C LYS A 123 18.17 -12.34 -10.72
N LYS A 124 18.95 -11.41 -10.11
CA LYS A 124 18.53 -10.68 -8.91
C LYS A 124 17.12 -10.11 -9.09
N PRO A 125 16.16 -10.40 -8.19
CA PRO A 125 14.81 -9.87 -8.28
C PRO A 125 14.78 -8.34 -8.17
N LYS A 126 13.82 -7.72 -8.84
CA LYS A 126 13.61 -6.26 -8.77
C LYS A 126 13.05 -5.84 -7.41
N PHE A 127 12.13 -6.62 -6.89
CA PHE A 127 11.54 -6.41 -5.57
C PHE A 127 10.88 -7.68 -5.03
N ILE A 128 10.57 -7.63 -3.73
CA ILE A 128 9.73 -8.60 -3.00
C ILE A 128 8.40 -7.90 -2.72
N TYR A 129 7.29 -8.45 -3.20
CA TYR A 129 5.93 -7.95 -2.96
C TYR A 129 5.25 -8.73 -1.84
N LEU A 130 4.80 -8.03 -0.79
CA LEU A 130 4.20 -8.60 0.41
C LEU A 130 2.93 -7.85 0.81
N ILE A 131 1.99 -8.57 1.43
CA ILE A 131 0.81 -8.01 2.10
C ILE A 131 0.89 -8.43 3.58
N PRO A 132 1.61 -7.69 4.44
CA PRO A 132 1.93 -8.16 5.78
C PRO A 132 0.77 -8.16 6.77
N ASP A 133 -0.29 -7.39 6.52
CA ASP A 133 -1.47 -7.30 7.38
C ASP A 133 -2.70 -7.84 6.67
N PHE A 134 -3.33 -8.87 7.24
CA PHE A 134 -4.56 -9.48 6.69
C PHE A 134 -4.42 -9.87 5.21
N GLN A 135 -3.38 -10.66 4.95
CA GLN A 135 -2.94 -11.06 3.61
C GLN A 135 -4.11 -11.52 2.72
N ASN A 136 -4.13 -11.05 1.50
CA ASN A 136 -5.14 -11.42 0.52
C ASN A 136 -4.55 -12.46 -0.45
N PRO A 137 -5.06 -13.73 -0.46
CA PRO A 137 -6.33 -14.17 0.14
C PRO A 137 -6.23 -14.93 1.47
N ALA A 138 -5.02 -15.13 2.05
CA ALA A 138 -4.83 -16.06 3.17
C ALA A 138 -5.34 -15.54 4.54
N GLY A 139 -5.53 -14.21 4.70
CA GLY A 139 -5.96 -13.61 5.96
C GLY A 139 -4.90 -13.55 7.05
N ILE A 140 -3.67 -14.01 6.77
CA ILE A 140 -2.56 -14.06 7.73
C ILE A 140 -2.04 -12.65 8.01
N THR A 141 -1.62 -12.39 9.26
CA THR A 141 -0.84 -11.19 9.61
C THR A 141 0.57 -11.60 9.98
N MET A 142 1.54 -11.07 9.23
CA MET A 142 2.96 -11.30 9.48
C MET A 142 3.36 -10.74 10.84
N THR A 143 3.98 -11.57 11.68
CA THR A 143 4.47 -11.15 13.00
C THR A 143 5.64 -10.17 12.86
N GLU A 144 5.84 -9.30 13.86
CA GLU A 144 6.98 -8.36 13.84
C GLU A 144 8.33 -9.10 13.77
N ARG A 145 8.44 -10.25 14.43
CA ARG A 145 9.62 -11.11 14.34
C ARG A 145 9.90 -11.52 12.89
N ARG A 146 8.86 -11.94 12.18
CA ARG A 146 8.96 -12.36 10.78
C ARG A 146 9.29 -11.18 9.87
N ARG A 147 8.70 -10.00 10.10
CA ARG A 147 9.03 -8.76 9.36
C ARG A 147 10.51 -8.43 9.47
N LYS A 148 11.11 -8.52 10.66
CA LYS A 148 12.54 -8.30 10.87
C LYS A 148 13.41 -9.31 10.10
N GLN A 149 13.07 -10.59 10.14
CA GLN A 149 13.78 -11.63 9.38
C GLN A 149 13.73 -11.35 7.86
N ILE A 150 12.57 -11.01 7.34
CA ILE A 150 12.40 -10.67 5.91
C ILE A 150 13.23 -9.43 5.54
N LEU A 151 13.24 -8.39 6.39
CA LEU A 151 14.07 -7.19 6.19
C LEU A 151 15.57 -7.51 6.18
N GLU A 152 16.07 -8.28 7.15
CA GLU A 152 17.47 -8.70 7.21
C GLU A 152 17.89 -9.42 5.92
N ILE A 153 17.03 -10.30 5.41
CA ILE A 153 17.27 -11.01 4.16
C ILE A 153 17.25 -10.05 2.97
N ALA A 154 16.26 -9.18 2.88
CA ALA A 154 16.14 -8.19 1.80
C ALA A 154 17.37 -7.26 1.77
N HIS A 155 17.81 -6.76 2.93
CA HIS A 155 19.02 -5.95 3.06
C HIS A 155 20.28 -6.72 2.62
N LYS A 156 20.43 -7.96 3.06
CA LYS A 156 21.58 -8.82 2.69
C LYS A 156 21.73 -9.01 1.18
N TYR A 157 20.61 -9.11 0.46
CA TYR A 157 20.62 -9.29 -0.99
C TYR A 157 20.38 -7.98 -1.76
N ASP A 158 20.25 -6.86 -1.03
CA ASP A 158 19.97 -5.53 -1.60
C ASP A 158 18.77 -5.56 -2.57
N VAL A 159 17.63 -6.08 -2.08
CA VAL A 159 16.36 -6.19 -2.84
C VAL A 159 15.31 -5.30 -2.20
N LEU A 160 14.63 -4.48 -3.00
CA LEU A 160 13.54 -3.61 -2.59
C LEU A 160 12.36 -4.43 -2.06
N ILE A 161 11.69 -3.96 -1.01
CA ILE A 161 10.41 -4.51 -0.56
C ILE A 161 9.28 -3.58 -0.97
N LEU A 162 8.24 -4.15 -1.56
CA LEU A 162 6.97 -3.50 -1.85
C LEU A 162 5.92 -4.01 -0.87
N GLU A 163 5.63 -3.21 0.16
CA GLU A 163 4.65 -3.49 1.20
C GLU A 163 3.27 -2.97 0.81
N ASP A 164 2.32 -3.84 0.52
CA ASP A 164 0.93 -3.46 0.23
C ASP A 164 0.07 -3.55 1.48
N SER A 165 -0.42 -2.41 1.97
CA SER A 165 -1.09 -2.28 3.27
C SER A 165 -2.51 -1.72 3.18
N PRO A 166 -3.43 -2.35 2.43
CA PRO A 166 -4.79 -1.84 2.27
C PRO A 166 -5.71 -2.09 3.47
N TYR A 167 -5.35 -3.01 4.37
CA TYR A 167 -6.23 -3.50 5.43
C TYR A 167 -5.74 -3.18 6.85
N ARG A 168 -4.53 -2.70 7.03
CA ARG A 168 -3.85 -2.54 8.32
C ARG A 168 -4.70 -1.79 9.36
N GLU A 169 -5.41 -0.75 8.93
CA GLU A 169 -6.24 0.09 9.80
C GLU A 169 -7.58 -0.56 10.21
N LEU A 170 -7.93 -1.73 9.64
CA LEU A 170 -9.20 -2.42 9.90
C LEU A 170 -9.09 -3.54 10.94
N ARG A 171 -8.10 -3.47 11.82
CA ARG A 171 -7.88 -4.48 12.85
C ARG A 171 -8.96 -4.40 13.93
N TYR A 172 -9.65 -5.50 14.16
CA TYR A 172 -10.65 -5.66 15.23
C TYR A 172 -10.24 -6.69 16.30
N GLU A 173 -9.12 -7.40 16.11
CA GLU A 173 -8.56 -8.36 17.08
C GLU A 173 -7.03 -8.35 17.03
N GLY A 174 -6.40 -8.70 18.17
CA GLY A 174 -4.95 -8.77 18.30
C GLY A 174 -4.28 -7.39 18.33
N GLU A 175 -2.95 -7.37 18.26
CA GLU A 175 -2.15 -6.17 18.36
C GLU A 175 -1.66 -5.70 16.98
N THR A 176 -1.59 -4.38 16.78
CA THR A 176 -1.03 -3.79 15.57
C THR A 176 0.47 -4.02 15.54
N GLN A 177 0.97 -4.59 14.45
CA GLN A 177 2.39 -4.78 14.20
C GLN A 177 2.99 -3.53 13.54
N ARG A 178 4.26 -3.23 13.81
CA ARG A 178 4.98 -2.20 13.04
C ARG A 178 5.13 -2.64 11.59
N THR A 179 4.97 -1.71 10.65
CA THR A 179 5.15 -1.99 9.22
C THR A 179 6.60 -2.36 8.90
N LEU A 180 6.85 -3.01 7.78
CA LEU A 180 8.20 -3.20 7.27
C LEU A 180 8.89 -1.84 7.04
N TYR A 181 8.15 -0.85 6.55
CA TYR A 181 8.62 0.52 6.38
C TYR A 181 9.06 1.16 7.70
N GLU A 182 8.29 0.96 8.80
CA GLU A 182 8.64 1.45 10.14
C GLU A 182 9.87 0.74 10.74
N LEU A 183 10.16 -0.47 10.29
CA LEU A 183 11.27 -1.28 10.78
C LEU A 183 12.55 -1.12 9.94
N ASP A 184 12.42 -0.65 8.70
CA ASP A 184 13.48 -0.67 7.69
C ASP A 184 14.66 0.27 8.04
N GLY A 185 14.44 1.53 8.24
CA GLY A 185 15.50 2.51 8.50
C GLY A 185 16.54 2.72 7.38
N THR A 186 16.48 1.99 6.26
CA THR A 186 17.44 2.07 5.14
C THR A 186 16.87 2.72 3.87
N GLY A 187 15.54 2.84 3.78
CA GLY A 187 14.83 3.32 2.60
C GLY A 187 14.61 2.26 1.51
N GLN A 188 14.78 0.98 1.84
CA GLN A 188 14.52 -0.14 0.92
C GLN A 188 13.09 -0.66 0.95
N VAL A 189 12.20 -0.05 1.75
CA VAL A 189 10.77 -0.40 1.77
C VAL A 189 9.95 0.71 1.14
N VAL A 190 9.07 0.33 0.22
CA VAL A 190 8.03 1.18 -0.35
C VAL A 190 6.68 0.64 0.10
N ILE A 191 5.86 1.48 0.76
CA ILE A 191 4.54 1.08 1.22
C ILE A 191 3.44 1.63 0.29
N LEU A 192 2.46 0.80 -0.01
CA LEU A 192 1.27 1.17 -0.76
C LEU A 192 0.07 1.27 0.17
N GLY A 193 -0.68 2.35 0.04
CA GLY A 193 -1.92 2.55 0.78
C GLY A 193 -3.09 2.90 -0.13
N THR A 194 -4.31 2.80 0.40
CA THR A 194 -5.52 3.11 -0.36
C THR A 194 -6.69 3.50 0.56
N PHE A 195 -7.51 4.45 0.11
CA PHE A 195 -8.80 4.73 0.73
C PHE A 195 -9.91 3.74 0.38
N SER A 196 -9.65 2.80 -0.53
CA SER A 196 -10.68 1.87 -1.01
C SER A 196 -11.33 1.02 0.09
N LYS A 197 -10.62 0.78 1.20
CA LYS A 197 -11.10 -0.09 2.29
C LYS A 197 -11.56 0.70 3.52
N ILE A 198 -11.02 1.89 3.72
CA ILE A 198 -11.23 2.70 4.93
C ILE A 198 -12.11 3.95 4.70
N PHE A 199 -12.40 4.29 3.43
CA PHE A 199 -13.23 5.46 3.08
C PHE A 199 -14.18 5.16 1.92
N CYS A 200 -13.82 5.52 0.69
CA CYS A 200 -14.66 5.40 -0.52
C CYS A 200 -13.90 4.75 -1.67
N PRO A 201 -14.19 3.48 -2.03
CA PRO A 201 -13.52 2.81 -3.15
C PRO A 201 -13.74 3.51 -4.50
N GLY A 202 -14.90 4.14 -4.69
CA GLY A 202 -15.24 4.88 -5.92
C GLY A 202 -14.44 6.17 -6.13
N PHE A 203 -13.78 6.71 -5.11
CA PHE A 203 -12.92 7.91 -5.25
C PHE A 203 -11.62 7.61 -5.96
N ARG A 204 -11.23 6.35 -6.01
CA ARG A 204 -10.00 5.90 -6.66
C ARG A 204 -8.77 6.66 -6.16
N ILE A 205 -8.56 6.73 -4.84
CA ILE A 205 -7.37 7.33 -4.23
C ILE A 205 -6.55 6.25 -3.53
N GLY A 206 -5.29 6.21 -3.86
CA GLY A 206 -4.25 5.48 -3.17
C GLY A 206 -3.00 6.34 -3.06
N TRP A 207 -1.96 5.81 -2.47
CA TRP A 207 -0.68 6.50 -2.32
C TRP A 207 0.48 5.53 -2.23
N VAL A 208 1.65 6.05 -2.52
CA VAL A 208 2.94 5.38 -2.33
C VAL A 208 3.74 6.20 -1.32
N VAL A 209 4.33 5.53 -0.34
CA VAL A 209 5.28 6.12 0.62
C VAL A 209 6.64 5.45 0.43
N GLY A 210 7.70 6.24 0.32
CA GLY A 210 9.04 5.68 0.11
C GLY A 210 10.14 6.72 0.08
N HIS A 211 11.35 6.25 -0.24
CA HIS A 211 12.50 7.14 -0.41
C HIS A 211 12.32 8.02 -1.66
N PRO A 212 12.70 9.31 -1.61
CA PRO A 212 12.53 10.23 -2.74
C PRO A 212 13.08 9.71 -4.07
N ASP A 213 14.27 9.10 -4.09
CA ASP A 213 14.89 8.56 -5.31
C ASP A 213 14.03 7.49 -6.03
N ILE A 214 13.20 6.75 -5.26
CA ILE A 214 12.25 5.77 -5.81
C ILE A 214 11.01 6.50 -6.31
N LEU A 215 10.52 7.45 -5.52
CA LEU A 215 9.31 8.20 -5.83
C LEU A 215 9.47 9.06 -7.09
N ASP A 216 10.62 9.67 -7.31
CA ASP A 216 10.92 10.46 -8.53
C ASP A 216 10.71 9.63 -9.80
N LYS A 217 11.08 8.36 -9.80
CA LYS A 217 10.83 7.45 -10.93
C LYS A 217 9.33 7.20 -11.13
N ILE A 218 8.59 7.03 -10.03
CA ILE A 218 7.13 6.84 -10.07
C ILE A 218 6.44 8.10 -10.62
N VAL A 219 6.88 9.30 -10.23
CA VAL A 219 6.37 10.58 -10.74
C VAL A 219 6.56 10.66 -12.26
N VAL A 220 7.74 10.33 -12.77
CA VAL A 220 8.01 10.29 -14.23
C VAL A 220 7.06 9.30 -14.94
N GLY A 221 6.87 8.11 -14.37
CA GLY A 221 5.92 7.12 -14.90
C GLY A 221 4.48 7.62 -14.90
N LYS A 222 4.08 8.32 -13.82
CA LYS A 222 2.74 8.89 -13.65
C LYS A 222 2.48 10.03 -14.62
N GLN A 223 3.46 10.90 -14.86
CA GLN A 223 3.36 11.97 -15.85
C GLN A 223 3.00 11.46 -17.24
N ALA A 224 3.55 10.30 -17.64
CA ALA A 224 3.25 9.65 -18.91
C ALA A 224 1.96 8.82 -18.91
N THR A 225 1.29 8.64 -17.78
CA THR A 225 0.12 7.77 -17.62
C THR A 225 -1.18 8.57 -17.48
N ASP A 226 -1.28 9.48 -16.51
CA ASP A 226 -2.50 10.23 -16.21
C ASP A 226 -2.27 11.70 -15.83
N LEU A 227 -1.04 12.18 -15.86
CA LEU A 227 -0.59 13.48 -15.38
C LEU A 227 -0.81 13.68 -13.87
N CYS A 228 -2.04 13.57 -13.40
CA CYS A 228 -2.37 13.70 -11.99
C CYS A 228 -3.62 12.90 -11.64
N THR A 229 -3.70 12.40 -10.42
CA THR A 229 -4.94 11.88 -9.85
C THR A 229 -5.95 13.04 -9.71
N PRO A 230 -7.25 12.84 -9.95
CA PRO A 230 -8.22 13.93 -9.93
C PRO A 230 -8.19 14.77 -8.66
N PRO A 231 -7.90 16.10 -8.73
CA PRO A 231 -7.78 16.96 -7.55
C PRO A 231 -9.07 17.06 -6.74
N PHE A 232 -10.22 16.99 -7.40
CA PHE A 232 -11.53 17.05 -6.74
C PHE A 232 -11.69 15.98 -5.66
N THR A 233 -11.46 14.71 -6.00
CA THR A 233 -11.57 13.61 -5.04
C THR A 233 -10.51 13.67 -3.95
N GLN A 234 -9.29 14.11 -4.29
CA GLN A 234 -8.22 14.31 -3.33
C GLN A 234 -8.57 15.38 -2.31
N ARG A 235 -9.08 16.53 -2.76
CA ARG A 235 -9.47 17.64 -1.87
C ARG A 235 -10.61 17.24 -0.94
N ILE A 236 -11.60 16.51 -1.42
CA ILE A 236 -12.68 15.99 -0.57
C ILE A 236 -12.12 15.03 0.50
N ALA A 237 -11.23 14.12 0.12
CA ALA A 237 -10.61 13.20 1.05
C ALA A 237 -9.77 13.94 2.09
N ALA A 238 -9.00 14.95 1.68
CA ALA A 238 -8.21 15.79 2.57
C ALA A 238 -9.09 16.51 3.60
N ARG A 239 -10.17 17.15 3.17
CA ARG A 239 -11.12 17.83 4.08
C ARG A 239 -11.83 16.86 5.02
N TYR A 240 -12.14 15.64 4.54
CA TYR A 240 -12.73 14.59 5.36
C TYR A 240 -11.77 14.14 6.47
N MET A 241 -10.48 13.97 6.16
CA MET A 241 -9.44 13.66 7.14
C MET A 241 -9.19 14.81 8.11
N GLU A 242 -9.02 16.03 7.61
CA GLU A 242 -8.73 17.22 8.41
C GLU A 242 -9.77 17.46 9.50
N LYS A 243 -11.03 17.16 9.20
CA LYS A 243 -12.16 17.27 10.15
C LYS A 243 -12.30 16.06 11.08
N GLY A 244 -11.41 15.07 11.02
CA GLY A 244 -11.42 13.88 11.88
C GLY A 244 -12.48 12.82 11.53
N TYR A 245 -13.21 12.99 10.43
CA TYR A 245 -14.26 12.04 10.05
C TYR A 245 -13.72 10.69 9.58
N LEU A 246 -12.49 10.63 9.10
CA LEU A 246 -11.90 9.38 8.65
C LEU A 246 -11.71 8.40 9.82
N ASP A 247 -11.19 8.87 10.96
CA ASP A 247 -10.93 8.01 12.10
C ASP A 247 -12.23 7.47 12.72
N SER A 248 -13.25 8.34 12.81
CA SER A 248 -14.60 7.91 13.22
C SER A 248 -15.18 6.87 12.25
N LYS A 249 -14.97 7.05 10.94
CA LYS A 249 -15.45 6.10 9.92
C LYS A 249 -14.72 4.76 9.99
N ILE A 250 -13.42 4.75 10.24
CA ILE A 250 -12.63 3.53 10.43
C ILE A 250 -13.16 2.75 11.64
N ALA A 251 -13.47 3.43 12.77
CA ALA A 251 -14.05 2.78 13.94
C ALA A 251 -15.39 2.08 13.61
N ASP A 252 -16.30 2.74 12.89
CA ASP A 252 -17.58 2.15 12.44
C ASP A 252 -17.35 0.92 11.55
N ILE A 253 -16.34 0.97 10.67
CA ILE A 253 -16.01 -0.14 9.76
C ILE A 253 -15.44 -1.32 10.54
N ILE A 254 -14.58 -1.07 11.52
CA ILE A 254 -14.00 -2.09 12.40
C ILE A 254 -15.11 -2.84 13.14
N GLU A 255 -16.05 -2.12 13.76
CA GLU A 255 -17.19 -2.71 14.45
C GLU A 255 -18.03 -3.58 13.50
N MET A 256 -18.37 -3.04 12.33
CA MET A 256 -19.13 -3.77 11.31
C MET A 256 -18.44 -5.07 10.88
N TYR A 257 -17.12 -5.07 10.66
CA TYR A 257 -16.39 -6.27 10.25
C TYR A 257 -16.24 -7.28 11.38
N SER A 258 -16.08 -6.83 12.63
CA SER A 258 -16.08 -7.71 13.81
C SER A 258 -17.38 -8.53 13.90
N VAL A 259 -18.53 -7.86 13.75
CA VAL A 259 -19.85 -8.53 13.73
C VAL A 259 -19.96 -9.49 12.55
N LYS A 260 -19.54 -9.10 11.34
CA LYS A 260 -19.57 -9.97 10.15
C LYS A 260 -18.71 -11.21 10.32
N LYS A 261 -17.53 -11.09 10.93
CA LYS A 261 -16.67 -12.24 11.25
C LYS A 261 -17.40 -13.23 12.16
N THR A 262 -17.96 -12.76 13.27
CA THR A 262 -18.69 -13.61 14.22
C THR A 262 -19.81 -14.39 13.51
N ILE A 263 -20.67 -13.70 12.76
CA ILE A 263 -21.77 -14.32 12.02
C ILE A 263 -21.24 -15.36 11.03
N MET A 264 -20.14 -15.07 10.31
CA MET A 264 -19.55 -16.00 9.34
C MET A 264 -19.06 -17.27 10.04
N LEU A 265 -18.30 -17.14 11.14
CA LEU A 265 -17.77 -18.29 11.90
C LEU A 265 -18.89 -19.15 12.45
N GLU A 266 -19.89 -18.56 13.12
CA GLU A 266 -21.07 -19.27 13.62
C GLU A 266 -21.83 -20.02 12.50
N SER A 267 -21.89 -19.40 11.32
CA SER A 267 -22.55 -20.05 10.16
C SER A 267 -21.73 -21.23 9.63
N LEU A 268 -20.40 -21.11 9.55
CA LEU A 268 -19.52 -22.20 9.12
C LEU A 268 -19.47 -23.36 10.12
N GLU A 269 -19.60 -23.10 11.41
CA GLU A 269 -19.69 -24.15 12.44
C GLU A 269 -21.02 -24.91 12.37
N LYS A 270 -22.08 -24.26 11.89
CA LYS A 270 -23.43 -24.83 11.84
C LYS A 270 -23.67 -25.70 10.60
N TYR A 271 -23.00 -25.40 9.48
CA TYR A 271 -23.20 -26.05 8.17
C TYR A 271 -21.91 -26.68 7.64
#